data_ab45c04b0892921acdcce8b46454e99b
#
_entry.id   ab45c04b0892921acdcce8b46454e99b
#
_cell.length_a   1.000
_cell.length_b   1.000
_cell.length_c   1.000
_cell.angle_alpha   90.00
_cell.angle_beta   90.00
_cell.angle_gamma   90.00
#
_symmetry.space_group_name_H-M   'P 1'
#
loop_
_entity.id
_entity.type
_entity.pdbx_description
1 polymer ?
#
loop_
_entity_poly.entity_id
_entity_poly.type
_entity_poly.pdbx_seq_one_letter_code
_entity_poly.pdbx_strand_id
1 'polypeptide(L)'
;MKRLSFCFFAAMIAMVGAAADPPLVDGVSGAPLAWSDWVAKRGPVAVLVWASWAPDARSVVTDYKAYTEASRDAGLHLVLLDVQETLEDGRQALGGSDINWIHDRHGALLKQYRVITVPSVIVVAADGTLLQHLKATPQALRTAVVP
;
A
#
# COMPACT_ATOMS: atom_id res chain seq x y z
N MET A 1 -56.36 6.31 38.26
CA MET A 1 -55.65 5.34 37.44
C MET A 1 -54.67 6.08 36.57
N LYS A 2 -53.39 6.09 36.94
CA LYS A 2 -52.33 6.74 36.15
C LYS A 2 -51.72 5.71 35.24
N ARG A 3 -51.83 5.92 33.91
CA ARG A 3 -51.15 5.10 32.90
C ARG A 3 -49.72 5.65 32.72
N LEU A 4 -48.69 4.87 33.16
CA LEU A 4 -47.32 5.15 32.82
C LEU A 4 -47.09 4.68 31.37
N SER A 5 -46.77 5.64 30.50
CA SER A 5 -46.33 5.38 29.13
C SER A 5 -44.82 5.20 29.15
N PHE A 6 -44.36 3.97 28.94
CA PHE A 6 -42.93 3.66 28.78
C PHE A 6 -42.56 3.93 27.33
N CYS A 7 -41.85 5.03 27.08
CA CYS A 7 -41.19 5.25 25.81
C CYS A 7 -39.90 4.42 25.76
N PHE A 8 -39.93 3.36 24.94
CA PHE A 8 -38.73 2.63 24.57
C PHE A 8 -37.95 3.45 23.53
N PHE A 9 -36.88 4.08 23.97
CA PHE A 9 -35.90 4.66 23.04
C PHE A 9 -34.99 3.52 22.56
N ALA A 10 -35.26 2.99 21.37
CA ALA A 10 -34.35 2.08 20.69
C ALA A 10 -33.14 2.88 20.20
N ALA A 11 -32.04 2.79 20.92
CA ALA A 11 -30.75 3.28 20.45
C ALA A 11 -30.29 2.41 19.28
N MET A 12 -30.43 2.92 18.07
CA MET A 12 -29.90 2.30 16.87
C MET A 12 -28.39 2.55 16.84
N ILE A 13 -27.61 1.61 17.37
CA ILE A 13 -26.16 1.61 17.23
C ILE A 13 -25.87 1.26 15.77
N ALA A 14 -25.55 2.27 14.96
CA ALA A 14 -25.00 2.06 13.65
C ALA A 14 -23.60 1.43 13.83
N MET A 15 -23.50 0.13 13.64
CA MET A 15 -22.20 -0.53 13.46
C MET A 15 -21.63 -0.03 12.13
N VAL A 16 -20.75 0.95 12.20
CA VAL A 16 -19.85 1.26 11.10
C VAL A 16 -18.88 0.07 11.04
N GLY A 17 -19.16 -0.88 10.15
CA GLY A 17 -18.25 -1.96 9.86
C GLY A 17 -16.96 -1.37 9.34
N ALA A 18 -15.84 -1.56 10.07
CA ALA A 18 -14.52 -1.27 9.54
C ALA A 18 -14.36 -2.06 8.22
N ALA A 19 -13.99 -1.38 7.12
CA ALA A 19 -13.68 -2.06 5.88
C ALA A 19 -12.57 -3.08 6.17
N ALA A 20 -12.77 -4.35 5.71
CA ALA A 20 -11.76 -5.38 5.86
C ALA A 20 -10.49 -4.95 5.12
N ASP A 21 -9.33 -5.19 5.72
CA ASP A 21 -8.05 -4.98 5.05
C ASP A 21 -7.97 -5.83 3.75
N PRO A 22 -7.34 -5.30 2.71
CA PRO A 22 -7.16 -6.04 1.46
C PRO A 22 -6.33 -7.32 1.67
N PRO A 23 -6.56 -8.37 0.88
CA PRO A 23 -5.86 -9.64 0.99
C PRO A 23 -4.43 -9.53 0.43
N LEU A 24 -3.53 -9.00 1.23
CA LEU A 24 -2.12 -8.86 0.91
C LEU A 24 -1.29 -9.94 1.57
N VAL A 25 -0.14 -10.24 0.98
CA VAL A 25 0.87 -11.10 1.60
C VAL A 25 2.25 -10.46 1.52
N ASP A 26 3.08 -10.77 2.49
CA ASP A 26 4.52 -10.50 2.41
C ASP A 26 5.11 -11.33 1.26
N GLY A 27 5.79 -10.68 0.32
CA GLY A 27 6.28 -11.34 -0.89
C GLY A 27 7.37 -12.37 -0.62
N VAL A 28 8.20 -12.15 0.38
CA VAL A 28 9.30 -13.04 0.75
C VAL A 28 8.79 -14.25 1.50
N SER A 29 8.03 -14.06 2.58
CA SER A 29 7.53 -15.14 3.44
C SER A 29 6.23 -15.77 2.94
N GLY A 30 5.42 -15.04 2.18
CA GLY A 30 4.06 -15.45 1.80
C GLY A 30 3.04 -15.34 2.94
N ALA A 31 3.42 -14.77 4.08
CA ALA A 31 2.52 -14.60 5.20
C ALA A 31 1.46 -13.52 4.93
N PRO A 32 0.21 -13.71 5.40
CA PRO A 32 -0.81 -12.69 5.32
C PRO A 32 -0.37 -11.38 5.99
N LEU A 33 -0.77 -10.24 5.41
CA LEU A 33 -0.37 -8.92 5.87
C LEU A 33 -1.61 -8.03 5.98
N ALA A 34 -1.81 -7.42 7.15
CA ALA A 34 -2.82 -6.40 7.38
C ALA A 34 -2.24 -5.02 7.02
N TRP A 35 -2.78 -4.40 5.98
CA TRP A 35 -2.23 -3.14 5.44
C TRP A 35 -2.26 -2.00 6.44
N SER A 36 -3.38 -1.82 7.14
CA SER A 36 -3.54 -0.78 8.15
C SER A 36 -2.49 -0.87 9.26
N ASP A 37 -2.26 -2.07 9.78
CA ASP A 37 -1.26 -2.32 10.82
C ASP A 37 0.17 -2.14 10.29
N TRP A 38 0.42 -2.59 9.06
CA TRP A 38 1.72 -2.49 8.44
C TRP A 38 2.15 -1.03 8.25
N VAL A 39 1.24 -0.19 7.74
CA VAL A 39 1.48 1.26 7.54
C VAL A 39 1.61 1.98 8.89
N ALA A 40 0.73 1.70 9.84
CA ALA A 40 0.74 2.34 11.16
C ALA A 40 2.08 2.15 11.90
N LYS A 41 2.71 0.99 11.74
CA LYS A 41 4.00 0.66 12.37
C LYS A 41 5.20 1.34 11.73
N ARG A 42 5.07 1.78 10.47
CA ARG A 42 6.20 2.30 9.67
C ARG A 42 6.18 3.81 9.46
N GLY A 43 5.07 4.47 9.80
CA GLY A 43 4.87 5.89 9.53
C GLY A 43 4.56 6.13 8.05
N PRO A 44 4.84 7.32 7.49
CA PRO A 44 4.57 7.59 6.09
C PRO A 44 5.44 6.71 5.19
N VAL A 45 4.80 6.13 4.18
CA VAL A 45 5.43 5.16 3.28
C VAL A 45 5.33 5.61 1.83
N ALA A 46 6.39 5.34 1.06
CA ALA A 46 6.36 5.37 -0.39
C ALA A 46 6.08 3.95 -0.90
N VAL A 47 5.01 3.77 -1.63
CA VAL A 47 4.65 2.50 -2.26
C VAL A 47 4.99 2.58 -3.73
N LEU A 48 6.01 1.84 -4.13
CA LEU A 48 6.40 1.70 -5.53
C LEU A 48 5.55 0.60 -6.15
N VAL A 49 4.49 1.00 -6.83
CA VAL A 49 3.55 0.09 -7.51
C VAL A 49 4.21 -0.47 -8.76
N TRP A 50 4.29 -1.77 -8.85
CA TRP A 50 5.07 -2.47 -9.87
C TRP A 50 4.42 -3.80 -10.26
N ALA A 51 4.76 -4.30 -11.44
CA ALA A 51 4.47 -5.65 -11.87
C ALA A 51 5.54 -6.11 -12.88
N SER A 52 5.80 -7.40 -12.96
CA SER A 52 6.82 -7.94 -13.87
C SER A 52 6.48 -7.72 -15.35
N TRP A 53 5.19 -7.63 -15.67
CA TRP A 53 4.66 -7.34 -17.01
C TRP A 53 4.63 -5.86 -17.39
N ALA A 54 4.87 -4.95 -16.44
CA ALA A 54 4.76 -3.50 -16.68
C ALA A 54 5.92 -2.97 -17.54
N PRO A 55 5.71 -1.87 -18.28
CA PRO A 55 6.81 -1.16 -18.93
C PRO A 55 7.90 -0.81 -17.91
N ASP A 56 9.16 -0.91 -18.34
CA ASP A 56 10.34 -0.59 -17.52
C ASP A 56 10.47 -1.39 -16.19
N ALA A 57 9.73 -2.48 -16.04
CA ALA A 57 9.75 -3.30 -14.82
C ALA A 57 11.17 -3.70 -14.37
N ARG A 58 12.02 -4.07 -15.33
CA ARG A 58 13.41 -4.44 -15.05
C ARG A 58 14.24 -3.25 -14.57
N SER A 59 14.05 -2.08 -15.15
CA SER A 59 14.76 -0.85 -14.77
C SER A 59 14.42 -0.46 -13.33
N VAL A 60 13.16 -0.59 -12.93
CA VAL A 60 12.73 -0.32 -11.55
C VAL A 60 13.48 -1.20 -10.55
N VAL A 61 13.61 -2.49 -10.85
CA VAL A 61 14.36 -3.44 -10.00
C VAL A 61 15.84 -3.09 -9.96
N THR A 62 16.44 -2.77 -11.10
CA THR A 62 17.85 -2.37 -11.19
C THR A 62 18.12 -1.08 -10.40
N ASP A 63 17.21 -0.14 -10.45
CA ASP A 63 17.34 1.18 -9.83
C ASP A 63 16.78 1.23 -8.40
N TYR A 64 16.36 0.11 -7.83
CA TYR A 64 15.70 0.06 -6.52
C TYR A 64 16.51 0.72 -5.39
N LYS A 65 17.84 0.61 -5.45
CA LYS A 65 18.72 1.31 -4.51
C LYS A 65 18.54 2.83 -4.56
N ALA A 66 18.43 3.39 -5.76
CA ALA A 66 18.20 4.83 -5.94
C ALA A 66 16.83 5.27 -5.41
N TYR A 67 15.79 4.42 -5.56
CA TYR A 67 14.49 4.64 -4.92
C TYR A 67 14.58 4.61 -3.40
N THR A 68 15.33 3.68 -2.84
CA THR A 68 15.53 3.58 -1.39
C THR A 68 16.21 4.83 -0.83
N GLU A 69 17.26 5.31 -1.49
CA GLU A 69 17.96 6.53 -1.10
C GLU A 69 17.03 7.75 -1.18
N ALA A 70 16.29 7.89 -2.29
CA ALA A 70 15.34 8.97 -2.49
C ALA A 70 14.22 8.98 -1.44
N SER A 71 13.70 7.82 -1.08
CA SER A 71 12.70 7.67 -0.02
C SER A 71 13.23 8.11 1.33
N ARG A 72 14.45 7.68 1.66
CA ARG A 72 15.12 8.04 2.92
C ARG A 72 15.32 9.55 3.01
N ASP A 73 15.78 10.18 1.93
CA ASP A 73 15.97 11.62 1.85
C ASP A 73 14.65 12.38 2.05
N ALA A 74 13.54 11.81 1.60
CA ALA A 74 12.19 12.36 1.78
C ALA A 74 11.53 12.00 3.14
N GLY A 75 12.21 11.23 4.00
CA GLY A 75 11.67 10.80 5.28
C GLY A 75 10.60 9.70 5.18
N LEU A 76 10.63 8.90 4.10
CA LEU A 76 9.66 7.85 3.80
C LEU A 76 10.28 6.46 3.94
N HIS A 77 9.45 5.50 4.35
CA HIS A 77 9.77 4.08 4.24
C HIS A 77 9.35 3.58 2.86
N LEU A 78 10.25 2.96 2.10
CA LEU A 78 9.95 2.42 0.78
C LEU A 78 9.48 0.97 0.86
N VAL A 79 8.46 0.61 0.10
CA VAL A 79 8.06 -0.76 -0.18
C VAL A 79 7.69 -0.90 -1.65
N LEU A 80 8.04 -2.02 -2.27
CA LEU A 80 7.55 -2.37 -3.60
C LEU A 80 6.24 -3.16 -3.45
N LEU A 81 5.23 -2.77 -4.21
CA LEU A 81 3.94 -3.45 -4.29
C LEU A 81 3.82 -4.14 -5.65
N ASP A 82 3.93 -5.46 -5.64
CA ASP A 82 3.72 -6.31 -6.81
C ASP A 82 2.22 -6.55 -7.01
N VAL A 83 1.70 -6.20 -8.20
CA VAL A 83 0.26 -6.18 -8.44
C VAL A 83 -0.16 -7.00 -9.66
N GLN A 84 -1.36 -7.58 -9.56
CA GLN A 84 -2.07 -8.20 -10.69
C GLN A 84 -1.29 -9.32 -11.41
N GLU A 85 -0.54 -10.09 -10.68
CA GLU A 85 0.14 -11.29 -11.15
C GLU A 85 0.15 -12.37 -10.05
N THR A 86 0.70 -13.53 -10.30
CA THR A 86 0.82 -14.57 -9.28
C THR A 86 1.99 -14.27 -8.34
N LEU A 87 1.94 -14.80 -7.12
CA LEU A 87 3.06 -14.68 -6.18
C LEU A 87 4.34 -15.29 -6.74
N GLU A 88 4.21 -16.37 -7.51
CA GLU A 88 5.35 -17.04 -8.16
C GLU A 88 5.99 -16.16 -9.23
N ASP A 89 5.20 -15.47 -10.05
CA ASP A 89 5.71 -14.53 -11.05
C ASP A 89 6.52 -13.41 -10.37
N GLY A 90 5.99 -12.85 -9.27
CA GLY A 90 6.68 -11.86 -8.46
C GLY A 90 7.99 -12.41 -7.88
N ARG A 91 7.97 -13.62 -7.33
CA ARG A 91 9.18 -14.28 -6.80
C ARG A 91 10.22 -14.55 -7.87
N GLN A 92 9.80 -14.96 -9.05
CA GLN A 92 10.71 -15.19 -10.16
C GLN A 92 11.39 -13.89 -10.61
N ALA A 93 10.64 -12.80 -10.67
CA ALA A 93 11.16 -11.51 -11.11
C ALA A 93 12.02 -10.81 -10.04
N LEU A 94 11.68 -10.94 -8.77
CA LEU A 94 12.32 -10.26 -7.63
C LEU A 94 13.25 -11.16 -6.82
N GLY A 95 13.27 -12.46 -7.08
CA GLY A 95 14.08 -13.44 -6.37
C GLY A 95 15.57 -13.13 -6.46
N GLY A 96 16.29 -13.30 -5.34
CA GLY A 96 17.71 -13.00 -5.22
C GLY A 96 18.06 -11.51 -5.09
N SER A 97 17.06 -10.62 -5.02
CA SER A 97 17.24 -9.21 -4.71
C SER A 97 16.97 -8.93 -3.23
N ASP A 98 17.56 -7.86 -2.70
CA ASP A 98 17.31 -7.37 -1.34
C ASP A 98 16.07 -6.44 -1.26
N ILE A 99 15.08 -6.71 -2.10
CA ILE A 99 13.86 -5.89 -2.18
C ILE A 99 12.84 -6.39 -1.18
N ASN A 100 12.36 -5.49 -0.31
CA ASN A 100 11.17 -5.74 0.49
C ASN A 100 9.94 -5.45 -0.34
N TRP A 101 9.07 -6.44 -0.51
CA TRP A 101 7.89 -6.29 -1.33
C TRP A 101 6.66 -6.96 -0.74
N ILE A 102 5.53 -6.39 -1.08
CA ILE A 102 4.20 -6.89 -0.73
C ILE A 102 3.53 -7.34 -2.02
N HIS A 103 2.83 -8.47 -1.97
CA HIS A 103 2.09 -9.01 -3.09
C HIS A 103 0.60 -8.70 -2.97
N ASP A 104 0.04 -8.10 -4.02
CA ASP A 104 -1.37 -7.74 -4.18
C ASP A 104 -1.93 -8.34 -5.47
N ARG A 105 -2.23 -9.63 -5.42
CA ARG A 105 -2.65 -10.42 -6.58
C ARG A 105 -3.81 -9.79 -7.36
N HIS A 106 -4.77 -9.24 -6.66
CA HIS A 106 -6.02 -8.74 -7.25
C HIS A 106 -6.05 -7.22 -7.41
N GLY A 107 -4.97 -6.55 -7.10
CA GLY A 107 -4.90 -5.09 -7.18
C GLY A 107 -5.84 -4.38 -6.20
N ALA A 108 -6.01 -4.92 -5.00
CA ALA A 108 -6.89 -4.34 -3.99
C ALA A 108 -6.44 -2.93 -3.57
N LEU A 109 -5.13 -2.72 -3.39
CA LEU A 109 -4.59 -1.39 -3.09
C LEU A 109 -4.66 -0.45 -4.29
N LEU A 110 -4.53 -0.96 -5.53
CA LEU A 110 -4.76 -0.14 -6.72
C LEU A 110 -6.15 0.48 -6.71
N LYS A 111 -7.15 -0.33 -6.40
CA LYS A 111 -8.55 0.12 -6.31
C LYS A 111 -8.75 1.09 -5.15
N GLN A 112 -8.22 0.77 -3.99
CA GLN A 112 -8.34 1.60 -2.78
C GLN A 112 -7.75 2.99 -2.99
N TYR A 113 -6.57 3.09 -3.61
CA TYR A 113 -5.85 4.35 -3.84
C TYR A 113 -6.03 4.92 -5.24
N ARG A 114 -6.89 4.31 -6.07
CA ARG A 114 -7.19 4.75 -7.44
C ARG A 114 -5.93 4.88 -8.31
N VAL A 115 -5.05 3.93 -8.20
CA VAL A 115 -3.83 3.85 -9.03
C VAL A 115 -4.20 3.34 -10.41
N ILE A 116 -3.90 4.10 -11.44
CA ILE A 116 -4.26 3.79 -12.84
C ILE A 116 -3.04 3.52 -13.73
N THR A 117 -1.85 3.80 -13.23
CA THR A 117 -0.60 3.64 -13.98
C THR A 117 0.36 2.74 -13.22
N VAL A 118 0.92 1.73 -13.90
CA VAL A 118 1.95 0.85 -13.37
C VAL A 118 3.15 0.87 -14.34
N PRO A 119 4.36 1.21 -13.90
CA PRO A 119 4.74 1.56 -12.55
C PRO A 119 4.34 2.99 -12.15
N SER A 120 4.14 3.21 -10.87
CA SER A 120 3.93 4.52 -10.26
C SER A 120 4.34 4.50 -8.79
N VAL A 121 4.37 5.67 -8.16
CA VAL A 121 4.60 5.77 -6.72
C VAL A 121 3.40 6.44 -6.07
N ILE A 122 2.94 5.92 -4.95
CA ILE A 122 2.02 6.62 -4.06
C ILE A 122 2.67 6.85 -2.71
N VAL A 123 2.33 7.96 -2.07
CA VAL A 123 2.76 8.28 -0.71
C VAL A 123 1.55 8.16 0.20
N VAL A 124 1.68 7.35 1.24
CA VAL A 124 0.59 7.03 2.17
C VAL A 124 1.02 7.39 3.59
N ALA A 125 0.16 8.11 4.29
CA ALA A 125 0.38 8.46 5.69
C ALA A 125 0.24 7.24 6.62
N ALA A 126 0.72 7.36 7.86
CA ALA A 126 0.65 6.30 8.86
C ALA A 126 -0.80 5.83 9.19
N ASP A 127 -1.79 6.66 8.98
CA ASP A 127 -3.22 6.33 9.14
C ASP A 127 -3.85 5.69 7.89
N GLY A 128 -3.06 5.45 6.84
CA GLY A 128 -3.52 4.87 5.58
C GLY A 128 -4.05 5.89 4.57
N THR A 129 -4.05 7.19 4.88
CA THR A 129 -4.50 8.24 3.96
C THR A 129 -3.53 8.42 2.80
N LEU A 130 -4.04 8.48 1.58
CA LEU A 130 -3.25 8.82 0.40
C LEU A 130 -2.85 10.29 0.44
N LEU A 131 -1.54 10.56 0.35
CA LEU A 131 -1.00 11.91 0.33
C LEU A 131 -0.68 12.40 -1.07
N GLN A 132 -0.05 11.55 -1.91
CA GLN A 132 0.40 11.93 -3.25
C GLN A 132 0.41 10.76 -4.21
N HIS A 133 0.23 11.07 -5.49
CA HIS A 133 0.60 10.23 -6.63
C HIS A 133 1.83 10.83 -7.31
N LEU A 134 2.84 10.02 -7.55
CA LEU A 134 4.09 10.43 -8.18
C LEU A 134 4.45 9.52 -9.35
N LYS A 135 5.27 10.03 -10.27
CA LYS A 135 5.90 9.17 -11.27
C LYS A 135 6.86 8.19 -10.60
N ALA A 136 7.01 7.01 -11.19
CA ALA A 136 7.98 6.01 -10.74
C ALA A 136 9.40 6.41 -11.15
N THR A 137 9.94 7.43 -10.51
CA THR A 137 11.33 7.85 -10.64
C THR A 137 11.90 8.26 -9.28
N PRO A 138 13.19 8.02 -9.01
CA PRO A 138 13.82 8.49 -7.78
C PRO A 138 13.73 10.01 -7.62
N GLN A 139 13.81 10.77 -8.72
CA GLN A 139 13.69 12.22 -8.70
C GLN A 139 12.33 12.70 -8.23
N ALA A 140 11.24 12.09 -8.72
CA ALA A 140 9.89 12.42 -8.30
C ALA A 140 9.71 12.11 -6.80
N LEU A 141 10.27 11.01 -6.33
CA LEU A 141 10.19 10.61 -4.94
C LEU A 141 10.89 11.60 -3.99
N ARG A 142 12.01 12.21 -4.41
CA ARG A 142 12.67 13.27 -3.63
C ARG A 142 11.82 14.53 -3.47
N THR A 143 10.84 14.75 -4.34
CA THR A 143 9.92 15.90 -4.26
C THR A 143 8.70 15.63 -3.38
N ALA A 144 8.59 14.45 -2.78
CA ALA A 144 7.46 14.09 -1.93
C ALA A 144 7.35 15.05 -0.75
N VAL A 145 6.12 15.51 -0.51
CA VAL A 145 5.80 16.36 0.63
C VAL A 145 5.20 15.47 1.72
N VAL A 146 5.89 15.41 2.85
CA VAL A 146 5.43 14.68 4.04
C VAL A 146 5.05 15.70 5.10
N PRO A 147 3.83 15.63 5.67
CA PRO A 147 3.40 16.54 6.71
C PRO A 147 4.18 16.40 8.01
#